data_f64caf6097cdcb5ba36d10b526605b73
#
_entry.id   f64caf6097cdcb5ba36d10b526605b73
#
_cell.length_a   1.000
_cell.length_b   1.000
_cell.length_c   1.000
_cell.angle_alpha   90.00
_cell.angle_beta   90.00
_cell.angle_gamma   90.00
#
_symmetry.space_group_name_H-M   'P 1'
#
loop_
_entity.id
_entity.type
_entity.pdbx_description
1 polymer ?
#
loop_
_entity_poly.entity_id
_entity_poly.type
_entity_poly.pdbx_seq_one_letter_code
_entity_poly.pdbx_strand_id
1 'polypeptide(L)'
;MKILTPEPIKKMSKIKLITFDLDDTFWDIRSTIVNAEINSRKWSEDKIGEKIEWGTFEDFMKIRSELVKEDSSLEYDLGMLRKKTIAYHVKKFFQDTNDLNEFIEDAYNFFLGERHKVTFYDGVIEVLEELSSKYRLGVLTNGNADVNKLGIGNLFDFSISSMDVKSNKPNQAHFVKARELSQVAFKDT
;
A
#
# COMPACT_ATOMS: atom_id res chain seq x y z
N MET A 1 21.19 17.48 -53.73
CA MET A 1 21.22 16.41 -52.73
C MET A 1 21.52 17.06 -51.39
N LYS A 2 20.49 17.26 -50.53
CA LYS A 2 20.69 17.86 -49.19
C LYS A 2 21.23 16.75 -48.27
N ILE A 3 22.45 16.92 -47.79
CA ILE A 3 23.04 16.06 -46.77
C ILE A 3 22.30 16.41 -45.44
N LEU A 4 21.49 15.51 -44.96
CA LEU A 4 20.92 15.61 -43.62
C LEU A 4 22.05 15.42 -42.61
N THR A 5 22.41 16.47 -41.91
CA THR A 5 23.31 16.38 -40.76
C THR A 5 22.54 15.62 -39.65
N PRO A 6 23.13 14.56 -39.06
CA PRO A 6 22.46 13.85 -37.94
C PRO A 6 22.25 14.84 -36.78
N GLU A 7 21.03 14.88 -36.25
CA GLU A 7 20.77 15.62 -35.02
C GLU A 7 21.74 15.14 -33.90
N PRO A 8 22.25 16.07 -33.08
CA PRO A 8 23.14 15.69 -31.99
C PRO A 8 22.40 14.75 -31.06
N ILE A 9 23.01 13.59 -30.78
CA ILE A 9 22.52 12.61 -29.80
C ILE A 9 22.23 13.37 -28.50
N LYS A 10 20.93 13.48 -28.14
CA LYS A 10 20.48 14.11 -26.91
C LYS A 10 21.20 13.41 -25.77
N LYS A 11 22.07 14.12 -25.04
CA LYS A 11 22.82 13.58 -23.91
C LYS A 11 21.81 12.95 -22.94
N MET A 12 21.79 11.63 -22.86
CA MET A 12 20.90 10.93 -21.93
C MET A 12 21.15 11.49 -20.55
N SER A 13 20.11 11.99 -19.90
CA SER A 13 20.21 12.43 -18.50
C SER A 13 20.60 11.23 -17.65
N LYS A 14 21.55 11.41 -16.74
CA LYS A 14 21.95 10.33 -15.84
C LYS A 14 20.84 10.15 -14.81
N ILE A 15 20.23 8.96 -14.75
CA ILE A 15 19.25 8.61 -13.72
C ILE A 15 19.84 8.87 -12.32
N LYS A 16 19.08 9.49 -11.47
CA LYS A 16 19.45 9.84 -10.09
C LYS A 16 18.50 9.26 -9.04
N LEU A 17 17.25 9.02 -9.45
CA LEU A 17 16.19 8.49 -8.60
C LEU A 17 15.53 7.32 -9.32
N ILE A 18 15.23 6.27 -8.56
CA ILE A 18 14.37 5.16 -8.99
C ILE A 18 13.23 5.07 -8.00
N THR A 19 12.00 4.99 -8.49
CA THR A 19 10.81 4.79 -7.64
C THR A 19 10.17 3.45 -7.92
N PHE A 20 9.74 2.77 -6.87
CA PHE A 20 9.16 1.43 -6.92
C PHE A 20 7.72 1.46 -6.40
N ASP A 21 6.90 0.61 -6.97
CA ASP A 21 5.73 0.09 -6.28
C ASP A 21 6.15 -1.05 -5.34
N LEU A 22 5.25 -1.51 -4.47
CA LEU A 22 5.53 -2.56 -3.50
C LEU A 22 4.79 -3.86 -3.83
N ASP A 23 3.45 -3.82 -3.75
CA ASP A 23 2.56 -4.97 -3.92
C ASP A 23 2.66 -5.51 -5.35
N ASP A 24 2.81 -6.82 -5.55
CA ASP A 24 3.07 -7.50 -6.83
C ASP A 24 4.37 -7.05 -7.55
N THR A 25 5.19 -6.22 -6.89
CA THR A 25 6.52 -5.83 -7.36
C THR A 25 7.61 -6.51 -6.55
N PHE A 26 7.50 -6.52 -5.23
CA PHE A 26 8.50 -7.14 -4.33
C PHE A 26 8.03 -8.46 -3.73
N TRP A 27 6.73 -8.74 -3.70
CA TRP A 27 6.08 -9.96 -3.20
C TRP A 27 4.73 -10.16 -3.86
N ASP A 28 4.17 -11.39 -3.75
CA ASP A 28 2.80 -11.69 -4.14
C ASP A 28 1.81 -11.12 -3.10
N ILE A 29 1.09 -10.05 -3.47
CA ILE A 29 0.11 -9.42 -2.59
C ILE A 29 -1.09 -10.32 -2.35
N ARG A 30 -1.48 -11.14 -3.30
CA ARG A 30 -2.71 -11.95 -3.20
C ARG A 30 -2.61 -12.94 -2.05
N SER A 31 -1.53 -13.71 -1.99
CA SER A 31 -1.31 -14.69 -0.92
C SER A 31 -1.19 -13.99 0.44
N THR A 32 -0.48 -12.87 0.50
CA THR A 32 -0.31 -12.07 1.71
C THR A 32 -1.65 -11.57 2.26
N ILE A 33 -2.49 -10.96 1.41
CA ILE A 33 -3.78 -10.41 1.85
C ILE A 33 -4.77 -11.51 2.22
N VAL A 34 -4.81 -12.62 1.49
CA VAL A 34 -5.70 -13.76 1.81
C VAL A 34 -5.34 -14.32 3.19
N ASN A 35 -4.06 -14.54 3.47
CA ASN A 35 -3.62 -15.05 4.77
C ASN A 35 -3.92 -14.05 5.90
N ALA A 36 -3.65 -12.77 5.71
CA ALA A 36 -3.96 -11.72 6.67
C ALA A 36 -5.47 -11.64 6.97
N GLU A 37 -6.32 -11.79 5.94
CA GLU A 37 -7.77 -11.80 6.09
C GLU A 37 -8.25 -13.01 6.89
N ILE A 38 -7.78 -14.22 6.56
CA ILE A 38 -8.15 -15.46 7.27
C ILE A 38 -7.77 -15.36 8.75
N ASN A 39 -6.53 -14.94 9.03
CA ASN A 39 -6.04 -14.82 10.39
C ASN A 39 -6.79 -13.75 11.19
N SER A 40 -7.12 -12.61 10.56
CA SER A 40 -7.86 -11.51 11.19
C SER A 40 -9.31 -11.90 11.50
N ARG A 41 -9.98 -12.63 10.63
CA ARG A 41 -11.33 -13.15 10.88
C ARG A 41 -11.35 -14.11 12.05
N LYS A 42 -10.39 -15.04 12.06
CA LYS A 42 -10.25 -15.98 13.19
C LYS A 42 -9.96 -15.24 14.50
N TRP A 43 -9.02 -14.31 14.49
CA TRP A 43 -8.70 -13.50 15.67
C TRP A 43 -9.94 -12.75 16.20
N SER A 44 -10.72 -12.17 15.29
CA SER A 44 -11.95 -11.45 15.66
C SER A 44 -12.99 -12.37 16.31
N GLU A 45 -13.21 -13.56 15.74
CA GLU A 45 -14.12 -14.56 16.31
C GLU A 45 -13.64 -15.06 17.68
N ASP A 46 -12.34 -15.31 17.83
CA ASP A 46 -11.73 -15.75 19.10
C ASP A 46 -11.88 -14.67 20.20
N LYS A 47 -11.76 -13.38 19.82
CA LYS A 47 -11.92 -12.25 20.75
C LYS A 47 -13.36 -11.99 21.16
N ILE A 48 -14.31 -12.13 20.25
CA ILE A 48 -15.75 -11.93 20.51
C ILE A 48 -16.32 -13.17 21.21
N GLY A 49 -15.74 -14.34 20.97
CA GLY A 49 -16.24 -15.63 21.51
C GLY A 49 -17.41 -16.21 20.71
N GLU A 50 -17.74 -15.60 19.55
CA GLU A 50 -18.84 -16.02 18.68
C GLU A 50 -18.42 -16.06 17.22
N LYS A 51 -19.14 -16.86 16.43
CA LYS A 51 -18.96 -16.88 14.97
C LYS A 51 -19.52 -15.62 14.31
N ILE A 52 -18.76 -15.08 13.37
CA ILE A 52 -19.12 -13.88 12.61
C ILE A 52 -19.50 -14.29 11.20
N GLU A 53 -20.62 -13.78 10.71
CA GLU A 53 -21.05 -13.95 9.33
C GLU A 53 -20.25 -12.98 8.41
N TRP A 54 -19.13 -13.45 7.89
CA TRP A 54 -18.28 -12.64 7.01
C TRP A 54 -18.80 -12.56 5.57
N GLY A 55 -19.72 -13.43 5.18
CA GLY A 55 -20.19 -13.53 3.79
C GLY A 55 -19.15 -14.10 2.82
N THR A 56 -19.49 -14.05 1.55
CA THR A 56 -18.60 -14.42 0.45
C THR A 56 -17.62 -13.31 0.10
N PHE A 57 -16.68 -13.58 -0.80
CA PHE A 57 -15.80 -12.54 -1.35
C PHE A 57 -16.60 -11.47 -2.11
N GLU A 58 -17.66 -11.85 -2.81
CA GLU A 58 -18.55 -10.93 -3.51
C GLU A 58 -19.29 -10.00 -2.54
N ASP A 59 -19.79 -10.54 -1.42
CA ASP A 59 -20.42 -9.73 -0.36
C ASP A 59 -19.42 -8.74 0.23
N PHE A 60 -18.20 -9.19 0.51
CA PHE A 60 -17.13 -8.31 1.00
C PHE A 60 -16.83 -7.16 0.01
N MET A 61 -16.71 -7.45 -1.28
CA MET A 61 -16.45 -6.44 -2.29
C MET A 61 -17.63 -5.49 -2.45
N LYS A 62 -18.87 -5.98 -2.34
CA LYS A 62 -20.08 -5.17 -2.37
C LYS A 62 -20.13 -4.17 -1.23
N ILE A 63 -19.90 -4.63 0.02
CA ILE A 63 -19.86 -3.77 1.21
C ILE A 63 -18.82 -2.65 1.01
N ARG A 64 -17.62 -2.98 0.57
CA ARG A 64 -16.57 -1.98 0.33
C ARG A 64 -16.96 -0.97 -0.77
N SER A 65 -17.59 -1.45 -1.84
CA SER A 65 -18.07 -0.57 -2.92
C SER A 65 -19.16 0.39 -2.42
N GLU A 66 -20.06 -0.06 -1.57
CA GLU A 66 -21.10 0.78 -0.96
C GLU A 66 -20.48 1.84 -0.03
N LEU A 67 -19.54 1.45 0.82
CA LEU A 67 -18.82 2.38 1.69
C LEU A 67 -18.07 3.46 0.89
N VAL A 68 -17.42 3.09 -0.22
CA VAL A 68 -16.73 4.06 -1.09
C VAL A 68 -17.72 4.99 -1.80
N LYS A 69 -18.91 4.52 -2.17
CA LYS A 69 -19.96 5.39 -2.73
C LYS A 69 -20.47 6.42 -1.73
N GLU A 70 -20.56 6.05 -0.45
CA GLU A 70 -20.95 6.97 0.63
C GLU A 70 -19.84 7.98 0.96
N ASP A 71 -18.57 7.53 0.88
CA ASP A 71 -17.39 8.33 1.21
C ASP A 71 -16.26 8.01 0.22
N SER A 72 -16.12 8.84 -0.81
CA SER A 72 -15.13 8.65 -1.88
C SER A 72 -13.68 8.74 -1.38
N SER A 73 -13.42 9.31 -0.19
CA SER A 73 -12.08 9.33 0.39
C SER A 73 -11.55 7.94 0.70
N LEU A 74 -12.44 6.96 0.88
CA LEU A 74 -12.09 5.56 1.13
C LEU A 74 -11.43 4.86 -0.07
N GLU A 75 -11.47 5.45 -1.26
CA GLU A 75 -10.71 4.92 -2.41
C GLU A 75 -9.21 4.95 -2.18
N TYR A 76 -8.71 5.96 -1.48
CA TYR A 76 -7.28 6.12 -1.17
C TYR A 76 -6.96 5.87 0.30
N ASP A 77 -7.94 5.86 1.20
CA ASP A 77 -7.78 5.48 2.61
C ASP A 77 -8.19 4.02 2.84
N LEU A 78 -7.34 3.10 2.39
CA LEU A 78 -7.57 1.66 2.56
C LEU A 78 -7.61 1.24 4.05
N GLY A 79 -6.96 1.99 4.93
CA GLY A 79 -7.00 1.77 6.37
C GLY A 79 -8.40 2.01 6.92
N MET A 80 -8.96 3.20 6.67
CA MET A 80 -10.32 3.55 7.10
C MET A 80 -11.37 2.66 6.43
N LEU A 81 -11.20 2.35 5.13
CA LEU A 81 -12.11 1.44 4.43
C LEU A 81 -12.14 0.06 5.10
N ARG A 82 -10.99 -0.46 5.55
CA ARG A 82 -10.93 -1.73 6.29
C ARG A 82 -11.61 -1.62 7.66
N LYS A 83 -11.34 -0.57 8.42
CA LYS A 83 -11.98 -0.34 9.73
C LYS A 83 -13.51 -0.29 9.61
N LYS A 84 -14.03 0.45 8.63
CA LYS A 84 -15.47 0.50 8.35
C LYS A 84 -16.03 -0.87 7.93
N THR A 85 -15.27 -1.64 7.15
CA THR A 85 -15.67 -3.01 6.77
C THR A 85 -15.71 -3.95 7.98
N ILE A 86 -14.73 -3.87 8.89
CA ILE A 86 -14.74 -4.61 10.16
C ILE A 86 -15.98 -4.22 10.97
N ALA A 87 -16.20 -2.90 11.17
CA ALA A 87 -17.34 -2.38 11.91
C ALA A 87 -18.68 -2.91 11.38
N TYR A 88 -18.84 -3.00 10.05
CA TYR A 88 -20.05 -3.53 9.41
C TYR A 88 -20.39 -4.94 9.91
N HIS A 89 -19.41 -5.80 10.06
CA HIS A 89 -19.62 -7.19 10.49
C HIS A 89 -19.76 -7.35 12.00
N VAL A 90 -19.04 -6.53 12.80
CA VAL A 90 -18.93 -6.77 14.24
C VAL A 90 -19.83 -5.90 15.11
N LYS A 91 -20.36 -4.78 14.59
CA LYS A 91 -21.14 -3.81 15.39
C LYS A 91 -22.29 -4.44 16.20
N LYS A 92 -22.90 -5.53 15.71
CA LYS A 92 -24.01 -6.21 16.37
C LYS A 92 -23.62 -6.90 17.70
N PHE A 93 -22.34 -7.11 17.94
CA PHE A 93 -21.81 -7.77 19.14
C PHE A 93 -21.46 -6.78 20.26
N PHE A 94 -21.52 -5.47 19.99
CA PHE A 94 -21.16 -4.43 20.92
C PHE A 94 -22.36 -3.55 21.26
N GLN A 95 -22.54 -3.25 22.56
CA GLN A 95 -23.56 -2.31 23.03
C GLN A 95 -22.97 -0.92 23.23
N ASP A 96 -21.70 -0.84 23.65
CA ASP A 96 -20.96 0.41 23.84
C ASP A 96 -20.13 0.77 22.62
N THR A 97 -20.17 2.05 22.23
CA THR A 97 -19.45 2.57 21.07
C THR A 97 -17.94 2.61 21.31
N ASN A 98 -17.48 2.83 22.54
CA ASN A 98 -16.05 2.89 22.84
C ASN A 98 -15.44 1.48 22.74
N ASP A 99 -16.13 0.47 23.28
CA ASP A 99 -15.70 -0.93 23.17
C ASP A 99 -15.62 -1.37 21.71
N LEU A 100 -16.61 -0.98 20.90
CA LEU A 100 -16.61 -1.23 19.46
C LEU A 100 -15.42 -0.57 18.77
N ASN A 101 -15.14 0.69 19.06
CA ASN A 101 -14.04 1.42 18.45
C ASN A 101 -12.67 0.84 18.85
N GLU A 102 -12.50 0.47 20.13
CA GLU A 102 -11.27 -0.18 20.60
C GLU A 102 -11.07 -1.53 19.88
N PHE A 103 -12.12 -2.34 19.78
CA PHE A 103 -12.06 -3.60 19.05
C PHE A 103 -11.67 -3.41 17.57
N ILE A 104 -12.25 -2.40 16.89
CA ILE A 104 -11.94 -2.12 15.48
C ILE A 104 -10.47 -1.74 15.31
N GLU A 105 -9.93 -0.91 16.20
CA GLU A 105 -8.51 -0.55 16.17
C GLU A 105 -7.61 -1.77 16.39
N ASP A 106 -7.92 -2.61 17.35
CA ASP A 106 -7.17 -3.83 17.63
C ASP A 106 -7.23 -4.82 16.47
N ALA A 107 -8.41 -5.04 15.89
CA ALA A 107 -8.59 -5.91 14.73
C ALA A 107 -7.82 -5.38 13.51
N TYR A 108 -7.83 -4.08 13.30
CA TYR A 108 -7.07 -3.44 12.23
C TYR A 108 -5.56 -3.55 12.44
N ASN A 109 -5.09 -3.34 13.66
CA ASN A 109 -3.66 -3.48 14.01
C ASN A 109 -3.20 -4.93 13.87
N PHE A 110 -4.03 -5.90 14.25
CA PHE A 110 -3.75 -7.31 14.02
C PHE A 110 -3.62 -7.62 12.53
N PHE A 111 -4.58 -7.16 11.72
CA PHE A 111 -4.51 -7.30 10.27
C PHE A 111 -3.24 -6.69 9.68
N LEU A 112 -2.85 -5.48 10.11
CA LEU A 112 -1.61 -4.85 9.65
C LEU A 112 -0.38 -5.68 10.00
N GLY A 113 -0.34 -6.28 11.19
CA GLY A 113 0.72 -7.21 11.57
C GLY A 113 0.81 -8.40 10.62
N GLU A 114 -0.31 -9.02 10.29
CA GLU A 114 -0.37 -10.14 9.34
C GLU A 114 -0.02 -9.71 7.90
N ARG A 115 -0.51 -8.55 7.47
CA ARG A 115 -0.25 -7.98 6.14
C ARG A 115 1.24 -7.70 5.90
N HIS A 116 2.02 -7.46 6.95
CA HIS A 116 3.46 -7.24 6.82
C HIS A 116 4.30 -8.52 6.88
N LYS A 117 3.68 -9.69 7.04
CA LYS A 117 4.35 -11.00 6.92
C LYS A 117 4.46 -11.39 5.45
N VAL A 118 5.32 -10.70 4.71
CA VAL A 118 5.52 -10.94 3.28
C VAL A 118 6.68 -11.91 3.05
N THR A 119 6.66 -12.59 1.89
CA THR A 119 7.82 -13.31 1.36
C THR A 119 8.26 -12.55 0.11
N PHE A 120 9.42 -11.92 0.18
CA PHE A 120 9.99 -11.23 -0.98
C PHE A 120 10.28 -12.21 -2.10
N TYR A 121 10.13 -11.78 -3.35
CA TYR A 121 10.63 -12.54 -4.49
C TYR A 121 12.15 -12.69 -4.42
N ASP A 122 12.67 -13.76 -5.00
CA ASP A 122 14.10 -14.03 -5.00
C ASP A 122 14.89 -12.88 -5.62
N GLY A 123 15.94 -12.45 -4.95
CA GLY A 123 16.85 -11.40 -5.41
C GLY A 123 16.36 -9.95 -5.16
N VAL A 124 15.16 -9.73 -4.61
CA VAL A 124 14.64 -8.37 -4.36
C VAL A 124 15.55 -7.58 -3.42
N ILE A 125 15.94 -8.18 -2.30
CA ILE A 125 16.74 -7.49 -1.28
C ILE A 125 18.12 -7.15 -1.84
N GLU A 126 18.78 -8.10 -2.46
CA GLU A 126 20.13 -7.93 -3.05
C GLU A 126 20.14 -6.84 -4.12
N VAL A 127 19.09 -6.81 -4.98
CA VAL A 127 18.96 -5.77 -6.02
C VAL A 127 18.70 -4.40 -5.41
N LEU A 128 17.85 -4.31 -4.39
CA LEU A 128 17.58 -3.04 -3.70
C LEU A 128 18.84 -2.51 -3.00
N GLU A 129 19.62 -3.35 -2.34
CA GLU A 129 20.88 -2.98 -1.70
C GLU A 129 21.89 -2.48 -2.75
N GLU A 130 22.03 -3.18 -3.89
CA GLU A 130 22.89 -2.74 -4.98
C GLU A 130 22.45 -1.39 -5.55
N LEU A 131 21.15 -1.21 -5.80
CA LEU A 131 20.63 0.03 -6.37
C LEU A 131 20.74 1.20 -5.39
N SER A 132 20.50 1.00 -4.09
CA SER A 132 20.61 2.04 -3.08
C SER A 132 22.03 2.60 -2.95
N SER A 133 23.06 1.80 -3.30
CA SER A 133 24.46 2.26 -3.31
C SER A 133 24.78 3.20 -4.49
N LYS A 134 23.92 3.25 -5.54
CA LYS A 134 24.18 3.96 -6.81
C LYS A 134 23.16 5.06 -7.07
N TYR A 135 21.94 4.90 -6.57
CA TYR A 135 20.79 5.76 -6.84
C TYR A 135 20.06 6.08 -5.54
N ARG A 136 19.37 7.18 -5.54
CA ARG A 136 18.33 7.44 -4.54
C ARG A 136 17.13 6.55 -4.86
N LEU A 137 16.55 5.94 -3.85
CA LEU A 137 15.36 5.09 -4.01
C LEU A 137 14.16 5.71 -3.31
N GLY A 138 12.98 5.53 -3.89
CA GLY A 138 11.72 5.96 -3.31
C GLY A 138 10.63 4.93 -3.55
N VAL A 139 9.61 4.95 -2.71
CA VAL A 139 8.42 4.11 -2.84
C VAL A 139 7.21 4.95 -3.20
N LEU A 140 6.42 4.49 -4.17
CA LEU A 140 5.12 5.03 -4.56
C LEU A 140 4.11 3.88 -4.57
N THR A 141 3.23 3.81 -3.59
CA THR A 141 2.28 2.70 -3.45
C THR A 141 0.82 3.17 -3.36
N ASN A 142 -0.11 2.41 -3.95
CA ASN A 142 -1.54 2.57 -3.68
C ASN A 142 -1.96 1.79 -2.42
N GLY A 143 -1.08 0.95 -1.90
CA GLY A 143 -1.31 0.14 -0.71
C GLY A 143 -0.99 0.88 0.60
N ASN A 144 -1.07 0.11 1.69
CA ASN A 144 -0.76 0.54 3.05
C ASN A 144 0.42 -0.25 3.66
N ALA A 145 1.30 -0.80 2.83
CA ALA A 145 2.54 -1.42 3.30
C ALA A 145 3.48 -0.35 3.86
N ASP A 146 4.08 -0.65 4.99
CA ASP A 146 5.09 0.19 5.64
C ASP A 146 6.47 -0.46 5.48
N VAL A 147 7.33 0.16 4.70
CA VAL A 147 8.69 -0.33 4.43
C VAL A 147 9.52 -0.50 5.70
N ASN A 148 9.25 0.28 6.75
CA ASN A 148 9.94 0.14 8.03
C ASN A 148 9.53 -1.16 8.74
N LYS A 149 8.23 -1.50 8.72
CA LYS A 149 7.73 -2.76 9.27
C LYS A 149 8.20 -3.98 8.48
N LEU A 150 8.52 -3.79 7.20
CA LEU A 150 9.10 -4.81 6.32
C LEU A 150 10.62 -4.95 6.47
N GLY A 151 11.26 -4.08 7.26
CA GLY A 151 12.71 -4.14 7.51
C GLY A 151 13.59 -3.59 6.37
N ILE A 152 12.99 -2.93 5.37
CA ILE A 152 13.69 -2.37 4.20
C ILE A 152 13.64 -0.84 4.13
N GLY A 153 13.13 -0.18 5.16
CA GLY A 153 12.93 1.27 5.16
C GLY A 153 14.23 2.07 5.00
N ASN A 154 15.35 1.54 5.48
CA ASN A 154 16.68 2.15 5.36
C ASN A 154 17.22 2.20 3.92
N LEU A 155 16.62 1.48 2.98
CA LEU A 155 17.01 1.47 1.56
C LEU A 155 16.34 2.61 0.77
N PHE A 156 15.34 3.27 1.35
CA PHE A 156 14.53 4.29 0.67
C PHE A 156 14.65 5.65 1.33
N ASP A 157 14.79 6.70 0.51
CA ASP A 157 14.79 8.09 0.96
C ASP A 157 13.39 8.54 1.42
N PHE A 158 12.34 7.97 0.80
CA PHE A 158 10.94 8.26 1.10
C PHE A 158 10.03 7.11 0.67
N SER A 159 8.86 7.05 1.31
CA SER A 159 7.74 6.22 0.92
C SER A 159 6.47 7.08 0.87
N ILE A 160 5.73 7.03 -0.23
CA ILE A 160 4.51 7.80 -0.47
C ILE A 160 3.38 6.82 -0.78
N SER A 161 2.36 6.83 0.06
CA SER A 161 1.13 6.08 -0.12
C SER A 161 0.03 6.94 -0.75
N SER A 162 -1.05 6.29 -1.19
CA SER A 162 -2.25 7.00 -1.65
C SER A 162 -2.85 7.90 -0.57
N MET A 163 -2.75 7.52 0.68
CA MET A 163 -3.24 8.32 1.81
C MET A 163 -2.46 9.64 1.95
N ASP A 164 -1.14 9.62 1.72
CA ASP A 164 -0.30 10.82 1.84
C ASP A 164 -0.63 11.89 0.81
N VAL A 165 -1.08 11.48 -0.37
CA VAL A 165 -1.41 12.39 -1.49
C VAL A 165 -2.90 12.46 -1.79
N LYS A 166 -3.74 11.73 -1.04
CA LYS A 166 -5.19 11.64 -1.19
C LYS A 166 -5.62 11.31 -2.63
N SER A 167 -4.91 10.38 -3.25
CA SER A 167 -5.12 9.99 -4.64
C SER A 167 -4.43 8.68 -4.95
N ASN A 168 -4.96 7.90 -5.89
CA ASN A 168 -4.35 6.66 -6.36
C ASN A 168 -3.51 6.88 -7.62
N LYS A 169 -2.42 6.13 -7.77
CA LYS A 169 -1.75 5.98 -9.08
C LYS A 169 -2.76 5.38 -10.08
N PRO A 170 -2.78 5.82 -11.34
CA PRO A 170 -1.74 6.58 -12.05
C PRO A 170 -1.88 8.11 -11.98
N ASN A 171 -2.66 8.67 -11.04
CA ASN A 171 -2.73 10.11 -10.86
C ASN A 171 -1.31 10.67 -10.59
N GLN A 172 -1.06 11.89 -11.12
CA GLN A 172 0.25 12.54 -11.02
C GLN A 172 0.69 12.90 -9.58
N ALA A 173 -0.22 12.88 -8.60
CA ALA A 173 0.04 13.36 -7.24
C ALA A 173 1.25 12.68 -6.57
N HIS A 174 1.37 11.34 -6.69
CA HIS A 174 2.52 10.59 -6.18
C HIS A 174 3.83 11.05 -6.81
N PHE A 175 3.85 11.22 -8.14
CA PHE A 175 5.05 11.60 -8.89
C PHE A 175 5.47 13.04 -8.59
N VAL A 176 4.50 13.95 -8.45
CA VAL A 176 4.77 15.35 -8.03
C VAL A 176 5.36 15.37 -6.63
N LYS A 177 4.77 14.60 -5.69
CA LYS A 177 5.27 14.51 -4.31
C LYS A 177 6.67 13.90 -4.25
N ALA A 178 6.95 12.86 -5.04
CA ALA A 178 8.28 12.27 -5.16
C ALA A 178 9.32 13.27 -5.65
N ARG A 179 8.96 14.08 -6.66
CA ARG A 179 9.84 15.17 -7.15
C ARG A 179 10.09 16.22 -6.08
N GLU A 180 9.08 16.61 -5.31
CA GLU A 180 9.22 17.58 -4.20
C GLU A 180 10.20 17.07 -3.15
N LEU A 181 10.04 15.81 -2.69
CA LEU A 181 10.87 15.21 -1.65
C LEU A 181 12.30 14.94 -2.13
N SER A 182 12.43 14.43 -3.35
CA SER A 182 13.74 14.07 -3.90
C SER A 182 14.52 15.25 -4.45
N GLN A 183 13.86 16.35 -4.86
CA GLN A 183 14.46 17.45 -5.61
C GLN A 183 15.08 16.98 -6.96
N VAL A 184 14.64 15.82 -7.49
CA VAL A 184 15.11 15.26 -8.77
C VAL A 184 14.08 15.58 -9.84
N ALA A 185 14.55 16.04 -11.02
CA ALA A 185 13.67 16.32 -12.14
C ALA A 185 13.14 15.02 -12.77
N PHE A 186 11.90 15.01 -13.26
CA PHE A 186 11.28 13.83 -13.89
C PHE A 186 12.13 13.17 -14.99
N LYS A 187 12.92 13.94 -15.73
CA LYS A 187 13.83 13.41 -16.77
C LYS A 187 15.01 12.61 -16.22
N ASP A 188 15.28 12.71 -14.91
CA ASP A 188 16.38 12.06 -14.21
C ASP A 188 15.86 10.96 -13.22
N THR A 189 14.53 10.62 -13.35
CA THR A 189 13.84 9.59 -12.56
C THR A 189 13.50 8.39 -13.42
#